data_d7790128a7274dd69c9950974b5c8962
#
_entry.id   d7790128a7274dd69c9950974b5c8962
#
_cell.length_a   1.000
_cell.length_b   1.000
_cell.length_c   1.000
_cell.angle_alpha   90.00
_cell.angle_beta   90.00
_cell.angle_gamma   90.00
#
_symmetry.space_group_name_H-M   'P 1'
#
loop_
_entity.id
_entity.type
_entity.pdbx_description
1 polymer ?
#
loop_
_entity_poly.entity_id
_entity_poly.type
_entity_poly.pdbx_seq_one_letter_code
_entity_poly.pdbx_strand_id
1 'polypeptide(L)'
;MKLQRYLCLLLFCLPLLVYAQSDKTVTVSYERSAKGEVTFYSETQSHTPYTVSMTFSRLSNTTSSEGEIYDAVIHYGKTRLLTLRPSTENVPIGFSYRYAYKKGNSRLKTDTSFVYLFPLAQGKVVRVNKMVSLDNFMGKE
;
A
#
# COMPACT_ATOMS: atom_id res chain seq x y z
N MET A 1 -34.05 -22.38 33.81
CA MET A 1 -32.82 -23.10 33.33
C MET A 1 -32.53 -23.00 31.82
N LYS A 2 -33.49 -22.83 30.92
CA LYS A 2 -33.21 -22.72 29.45
C LYS A 2 -32.60 -21.37 29.04
N LEU A 3 -33.07 -20.26 29.64
CA LEU A 3 -32.60 -18.90 29.31
C LEU A 3 -31.10 -18.71 29.63
N GLN A 4 -30.62 -19.26 30.72
CA GLN A 4 -29.23 -19.16 31.16
C GLN A 4 -28.24 -19.87 30.20
N ARG A 5 -28.68 -20.97 29.55
CA ARG A 5 -27.88 -21.69 28.56
C ARG A 5 -27.68 -20.89 27.27
N TYR A 6 -28.72 -20.18 26.83
CA TYR A 6 -28.62 -19.33 25.63
C TYR A 6 -27.77 -18.08 25.89
N LEU A 7 -27.82 -17.50 27.10
CA LEU A 7 -27.00 -16.37 27.49
C LEU A 7 -25.50 -16.74 27.46
N CYS A 8 -25.12 -17.91 27.97
CA CYS A 8 -23.72 -18.40 27.91
C CYS A 8 -23.24 -18.64 26.46
N LEU A 9 -24.12 -19.15 25.59
CA LEU A 9 -23.79 -19.37 24.18
C LEU A 9 -23.56 -18.06 23.43
N LEU A 10 -24.37 -17.04 23.72
CA LEU A 10 -24.24 -15.71 23.13
C LEU A 10 -22.94 -15.01 23.59
N LEU A 11 -22.57 -15.16 24.86
CA LEU A 11 -21.32 -14.61 25.40
C LEU A 11 -20.08 -15.27 24.81
N PHE A 12 -20.16 -16.55 24.41
CA PHE A 12 -19.03 -17.28 23.84
C PHE A 12 -18.79 -16.94 22.35
N CYS A 13 -19.83 -16.45 21.64
CA CYS A 13 -19.71 -16.04 20.24
C CYS A 13 -19.16 -14.61 20.06
N LEU A 14 -19.22 -13.75 21.09
CA LEU A 14 -18.71 -12.36 21.02
C LEU A 14 -17.21 -12.23 20.70
N PRO A 15 -16.30 -13.06 21.25
CA PRO A 15 -14.87 -12.90 20.95
C PRO A 15 -14.48 -13.29 19.53
N LEU A 16 -15.31 -14.06 18.80
CA LEU A 16 -15.01 -14.48 17.43
C LEU A 16 -15.21 -13.37 16.40
N LEU A 17 -15.92 -12.31 16.74
CA LEU A 17 -16.15 -11.17 15.83
C LEU A 17 -15.01 -10.15 15.83
N VAL A 18 -14.09 -10.22 16.78
CA VAL A 18 -13.01 -9.23 16.95
C VAL A 18 -11.79 -9.55 16.07
N TYR A 19 -11.66 -10.76 15.54
CA TYR A 19 -10.48 -11.19 14.77
C TYR A 19 -10.53 -10.92 13.26
N ALA A 20 -11.56 -10.26 12.74
CA ALA A 20 -11.71 -9.99 11.31
C ALA A 20 -11.19 -8.61 10.87
N GLN A 21 -10.44 -7.89 11.69
CA GLN A 21 -9.73 -6.69 11.23
C GLN A 21 -8.46 -7.13 10.50
N SER A 22 -8.54 -7.18 9.18
CA SER A 22 -7.34 -7.19 8.34
C SER A 22 -6.57 -5.90 8.63
N ASP A 23 -5.45 -6.02 9.34
CA ASP A 23 -4.49 -4.93 9.54
C ASP A 23 -3.92 -4.53 8.18
N LYS A 24 -4.64 -3.63 7.52
CA LYS A 24 -4.11 -3.03 6.29
C LYS A 24 -2.92 -2.17 6.68
N THR A 25 -1.74 -2.63 6.36
CA THR A 25 -0.48 -1.91 6.62
C THR A 25 -0.47 -0.53 5.98
N VAL A 26 -1.17 -0.36 4.86
CA VAL A 26 -1.34 0.92 4.15
C VAL A 26 -2.81 1.11 3.83
N THR A 27 -3.35 2.26 4.19
CA THR A 27 -4.69 2.70 3.82
C THR A 27 -4.62 3.90 2.88
N VAL A 28 -5.55 3.97 1.94
CA VAL A 28 -5.70 5.13 1.05
C VAL A 28 -7.09 5.72 1.25
N SER A 29 -7.15 7.01 1.49
CA SER A 29 -8.36 7.80 1.66
C SER A 29 -8.35 9.03 0.75
N TYR A 30 -9.48 9.70 0.62
CA TYR A 30 -9.56 10.96 -0.13
C TYR A 30 -10.44 11.98 0.59
N GLU A 31 -10.16 13.24 0.32
CA GLU A 31 -10.93 14.40 0.80
C GLU A 31 -11.36 15.26 -0.38
N ARG A 32 -12.57 15.80 -0.32
CA ARG A 32 -13.08 16.76 -1.31
C ARG A 32 -13.04 18.16 -0.74
N SER A 33 -12.48 19.10 -1.51
CA SER A 33 -12.50 20.50 -1.15
C SER A 33 -13.81 21.18 -1.59
N ALA A 34 -14.09 22.36 -1.03
CA ALA A 34 -15.24 23.17 -1.45
C ALA A 34 -15.16 23.61 -2.94
N LYS A 35 -13.95 23.61 -3.53
CA LYS A 35 -13.72 23.91 -4.95
C LYS A 35 -13.87 22.69 -5.87
N GLY A 36 -14.29 21.54 -5.33
CA GLY A 36 -14.47 20.32 -6.10
C GLY A 36 -13.18 19.52 -6.35
N GLU A 37 -12.04 19.96 -5.86
CA GLU A 37 -10.80 19.18 -5.94
C GLU A 37 -10.87 17.93 -5.05
N VAL A 38 -10.26 16.85 -5.48
CA VAL A 38 -10.17 15.60 -4.73
C VAL A 38 -8.71 15.29 -4.42
N THR A 39 -8.34 15.32 -3.14
CA THR A 39 -6.98 15.04 -2.70
C THR A 39 -6.92 13.65 -2.06
N PHE A 40 -6.01 12.83 -2.54
CA PHE A 40 -5.76 11.48 -2.03
C PHE A 40 -4.61 11.50 -1.03
N TYR A 41 -4.81 10.74 0.03
CA TYR A 41 -3.84 10.54 1.10
C TYR A 41 -3.63 9.05 1.32
N SER A 42 -2.42 8.69 1.70
CA SER A 42 -2.11 7.38 2.27
C SER A 42 -1.72 7.51 3.72
N GLU A 43 -1.97 6.48 4.49
CA GLU A 43 -1.58 6.40 5.89
C GLU A 43 -0.98 5.04 6.20
N THR A 44 0.13 5.02 6.92
CA THR A 44 0.80 3.81 7.41
C THR A 44 1.41 4.05 8.79
N GLN A 45 1.36 3.03 9.63
CA GLN A 45 2.03 3.00 10.94
C GLN A 45 3.42 2.37 10.87
N SER A 46 3.87 1.98 9.69
CA SER A 46 5.17 1.37 9.50
C SER A 46 6.28 2.38 9.35
N HIS A 47 7.38 2.19 10.06
CA HIS A 47 8.62 2.96 9.86
C HIS A 47 9.38 2.57 8.59
N THR A 48 9.07 1.42 8.01
CA THR A 48 9.60 1.03 6.71
C THR A 48 8.84 1.75 5.61
N PRO A 49 9.51 2.34 4.61
CA PRO A 49 8.84 2.97 3.49
C PRO A 49 8.05 1.95 2.65
N TYR A 50 6.96 2.40 2.05
CA TYR A 50 6.19 1.65 1.06
C TYR A 50 6.07 2.44 -0.23
N THR A 51 6.03 1.74 -1.35
CA THR A 51 5.60 2.33 -2.62
C THR A 51 4.14 1.99 -2.83
N VAL A 52 3.31 3.01 -3.02
CA VAL A 52 1.88 2.88 -3.32
C VAL A 52 1.70 3.16 -4.80
N SER A 53 1.06 2.23 -5.51
CA SER A 53 0.66 2.36 -6.90
C SER A 53 -0.85 2.52 -6.98
N MET A 54 -1.33 3.61 -7.57
CA MET A 54 -2.74 3.90 -7.76
C MET A 54 -3.08 3.89 -9.24
N THR A 55 -4.24 3.32 -9.57
CA THR A 55 -4.79 3.33 -10.93
C THR A 55 -6.23 3.83 -10.86
N PHE A 56 -6.56 4.73 -11.76
CA PHE A 56 -7.90 5.31 -11.86
C PHE A 56 -8.67 4.71 -13.04
N SER A 57 -9.97 4.58 -12.85
CA SER A 57 -10.93 4.22 -13.88
C SER A 57 -12.19 5.06 -13.74
N ARG A 58 -12.98 5.16 -14.79
CA ARG A 58 -14.23 5.95 -14.82
C ARG A 58 -14.00 7.40 -14.41
N LEU A 59 -12.91 7.99 -14.88
CA LEU A 59 -12.62 9.41 -14.65
C LEU A 59 -13.57 10.28 -15.46
N SER A 60 -14.17 11.26 -14.79
CA SER A 60 -14.98 12.30 -15.45
C SER A 60 -14.71 13.65 -14.81
N ASN A 61 -14.80 14.71 -15.59
CA ASN A 61 -14.54 16.09 -15.20
C ASN A 61 -13.15 16.30 -14.54
N THR A 62 -12.12 15.66 -15.08
CA THR A 62 -10.72 15.88 -14.66
C THR A 62 -9.80 15.76 -15.86
N THR A 63 -8.62 16.37 -15.76
CA THR A 63 -7.58 16.33 -16.79
C THR A 63 -6.71 15.06 -16.71
N SER A 64 -6.83 14.27 -15.66
CA SER A 64 -6.08 13.02 -15.51
C SER A 64 -6.59 11.93 -16.45
N SER A 65 -5.68 11.09 -16.95
CA SER A 65 -6.01 10.00 -17.89
C SER A 65 -6.43 8.74 -17.16
N GLU A 66 -7.41 8.01 -17.72
CA GLU A 66 -7.76 6.67 -17.25
C GLU A 66 -6.63 5.68 -17.54
N GLY A 67 -6.43 4.75 -16.60
CA GLY A 67 -5.41 3.71 -16.72
C GLY A 67 -3.98 4.15 -16.42
N GLU A 68 -3.75 5.44 -16.19
CA GLU A 68 -2.45 5.94 -15.74
C GLU A 68 -2.13 5.40 -14.35
N ILE A 69 -0.90 4.92 -14.18
CA ILE A 69 -0.40 4.43 -12.90
C ILE A 69 0.33 5.57 -12.21
N TYR A 70 -0.15 5.92 -11.03
CA TYR A 70 0.52 6.89 -10.17
C TYR A 70 1.24 6.17 -9.03
N ASP A 71 2.56 6.30 -9.01
CA ASP A 71 3.41 5.71 -7.97
C ASP A 71 3.91 6.78 -7.00
N ALA A 72 3.79 6.51 -5.71
CA ALA A 72 4.32 7.36 -4.66
C ALA A 72 5.01 6.54 -3.58
N VAL A 73 6.12 7.05 -3.06
CA VAL A 73 6.78 6.49 -1.87
C VAL A 73 6.21 7.19 -0.65
N ILE A 74 5.76 6.39 0.31
CA ILE A 74 5.18 6.85 1.56
C ILE A 74 6.02 6.42 2.75
N HIS A 75 5.97 7.22 3.79
CA HIS A 75 6.63 7.01 5.07
C HIS A 75 5.60 6.98 6.20
N TYR A 76 6.06 6.75 7.42
CA TYR A 76 5.22 6.75 8.62
C TYR A 76 4.27 7.95 8.67
N GLY A 77 3.02 7.70 9.01
CA GLY A 77 1.97 8.70 9.16
C GLY A 77 1.18 8.95 7.87
N LYS A 78 0.49 10.10 7.82
CA LYS A 78 -0.36 10.51 6.69
C LYS A 78 0.46 11.26 5.65
N THR A 79 0.46 10.77 4.42
CA THR A 79 1.17 11.35 3.27
C THR A 79 0.17 11.72 2.17
N ARG A 80 0.27 12.94 1.63
CA ARG A 80 -0.50 13.35 0.46
C ARG A 80 0.08 12.68 -0.79
N LEU A 81 -0.77 12.01 -1.57
CA LEU A 81 -0.38 11.35 -2.80
C LEU A 81 -0.53 12.27 -4.02
N LEU A 82 -1.76 12.60 -4.37
CA LEU A 82 -2.08 13.43 -5.53
C LEU A 82 -3.38 14.21 -5.31
N THR A 83 -3.61 15.20 -6.17
CA THR A 83 -4.87 15.95 -6.19
C THR A 83 -5.43 15.97 -7.62
N LEU A 84 -6.67 15.48 -7.78
CA LEU A 84 -7.44 15.65 -9.01
C LEU A 84 -8.11 17.01 -8.98
N ARG A 85 -8.02 17.74 -10.09
CA ARG A 85 -8.67 19.04 -10.28
C ARG A 85 -9.81 18.93 -11.27
N PRO A 86 -10.94 19.58 -11.04
CA PRO A 86 -12.05 19.58 -11.97
C PRO A 86 -11.68 20.36 -13.24
N SER A 87 -12.07 19.83 -14.40
CA SER A 87 -11.94 20.52 -15.69
C SER A 87 -13.01 21.59 -15.85
N THR A 88 -14.19 21.39 -15.26
CA THR A 88 -15.31 22.32 -15.23
C THR A 88 -15.67 22.62 -13.79
N GLU A 89 -15.69 23.89 -13.42
CA GLU A 89 -16.08 24.35 -12.08
C GLU A 89 -17.52 23.95 -11.77
N ASN A 90 -17.80 23.72 -10.50
CA ASN A 90 -19.11 23.33 -9.97
C ASN A 90 -19.68 22.00 -10.47
N VAL A 91 -18.90 21.22 -11.22
CA VAL A 91 -19.24 19.86 -11.60
C VAL A 91 -18.36 18.90 -10.77
N PRO A 92 -18.93 17.90 -10.08
CA PRO A 92 -18.14 16.99 -9.28
C PRO A 92 -17.26 16.09 -10.17
N ILE A 93 -16.05 15.78 -9.68
CA ILE A 93 -15.18 14.78 -10.29
C ILE A 93 -15.76 13.40 -9.98
N GLY A 94 -16.04 12.60 -11.02
CA GLY A 94 -16.34 11.17 -10.91
C GLY A 94 -15.07 10.36 -11.07
N PHE A 95 -14.89 9.32 -10.24
CA PHE A 95 -13.76 8.41 -10.33
C PHE A 95 -14.05 7.08 -9.65
N SER A 96 -13.35 6.06 -10.09
CA SER A 96 -13.08 4.83 -9.35
C SER A 96 -11.59 4.65 -9.27
N TYR A 97 -11.08 4.09 -8.17
CA TYR A 97 -9.66 3.85 -8.02
C TYR A 97 -9.37 2.49 -7.42
N ARG A 98 -8.21 1.96 -7.76
CA ARG A 98 -7.60 0.80 -7.12
C ARG A 98 -6.22 1.19 -6.66
N TYR A 99 -5.74 0.58 -5.59
CA TYR A 99 -4.37 0.75 -5.16
C TYR A 99 -3.76 -0.59 -4.76
N ALA A 100 -2.47 -0.67 -4.97
CA ALA A 100 -1.60 -1.72 -4.46
C ALA A 100 -0.44 -1.08 -3.73
N TYR A 101 0.19 -1.80 -2.82
CA TYR A 101 1.38 -1.30 -2.16
C TYR A 101 2.45 -2.39 -2.05
N LYS A 102 3.70 -1.95 -2.09
CA LYS A 102 4.88 -2.80 -2.00
C LYS A 102 5.82 -2.22 -0.95
N LYS A 103 6.37 -3.08 -0.10
CA LYS A 103 7.37 -2.69 0.89
C LYS A 103 8.64 -2.22 0.20
N GLY A 104 9.20 -1.11 0.67
CA GLY A 104 10.41 -0.51 0.14
C GLY A 104 10.15 0.69 -0.78
N ASN A 105 11.24 1.33 -1.18
CA ASN A 105 11.23 2.45 -2.11
C ASN A 105 11.61 1.95 -3.52
N SER A 106 10.63 1.77 -4.40
CA SER A 106 10.85 1.30 -5.77
C SER A 106 11.56 2.32 -6.68
N ARG A 107 11.69 3.57 -6.23
CA ARG A 107 12.39 4.64 -6.96
C ARG A 107 13.89 4.65 -6.68
N LEU A 108 14.36 3.93 -5.67
CA LEU A 108 15.80 3.80 -5.41
C LEU A 108 16.42 2.96 -6.51
N LYS A 109 17.34 3.56 -7.24
CA LYS A 109 18.23 2.83 -8.14
C LYS A 109 19.30 2.16 -7.29
N THR A 110 19.56 0.89 -7.54
CA THR A 110 20.71 0.19 -6.96
C THR A 110 21.96 0.87 -7.43
N ASP A 111 22.85 1.24 -6.51
CA ASP A 111 24.18 1.72 -6.87
C ASP A 111 25.00 0.53 -7.37
N THR A 112 25.11 0.42 -8.69
CA THR A 112 25.88 -0.63 -9.35
C THR A 112 27.39 -0.36 -9.35
N SER A 113 27.81 0.84 -8.94
CA SER A 113 29.22 1.19 -8.79
C SER A 113 29.83 0.69 -7.48
N PHE A 114 28.97 0.31 -6.51
CA PHE A 114 29.43 -0.20 -5.23
C PHE A 114 29.98 -1.62 -5.37
N VAL A 115 31.27 -1.77 -5.11
CA VAL A 115 31.92 -3.09 -5.10
C VAL A 115 31.62 -3.76 -3.76
N TYR A 116 30.75 -4.75 -3.78
CA TYR A 116 30.51 -5.59 -2.60
C TYR A 116 31.71 -6.53 -2.41
N LEU A 117 32.45 -6.33 -1.35
CA LEU A 117 33.45 -7.30 -0.94
C LEU A 117 32.73 -8.54 -0.39
N PHE A 118 32.90 -9.66 -1.07
CA PHE A 118 32.44 -10.92 -0.57
C PHE A 118 33.15 -11.24 0.74
N PRO A 119 32.45 -11.64 1.83
CA PRO A 119 33.05 -11.87 3.14
C PRO A 119 33.86 -13.17 3.19
N LEU A 120 34.75 -13.35 2.22
CA LEU A 120 35.62 -14.51 2.11
C LEU A 120 37.05 -14.06 2.15
N ALA A 121 37.88 -14.82 2.83
CA ALA A 121 39.34 -14.60 2.79
C ALA A 121 39.85 -14.75 1.36
N GLN A 122 40.80 -13.92 1.02
CA GLN A 122 41.44 -13.93 -0.30
C GLN A 122 41.99 -15.33 -0.65
N GLY A 123 41.68 -15.82 -1.85
CA GLY A 123 42.10 -17.15 -2.32
C GLY A 123 41.13 -18.29 -1.94
N LYS A 124 40.03 -18.02 -1.24
CA LYS A 124 38.99 -19.03 -0.99
C LYS A 124 37.99 -19.10 -2.14
N VAL A 125 37.81 -20.29 -2.68
CA VAL A 125 36.80 -20.57 -3.70
C VAL A 125 35.56 -21.16 -3.01
N VAL A 126 34.43 -20.53 -3.20
CA VAL A 126 33.13 -21.04 -2.70
C VAL A 126 32.21 -21.35 -3.88
N ARG A 127 31.67 -22.53 -3.89
CA ARG A 127 30.70 -22.96 -4.87
C ARG A 127 29.30 -22.52 -4.43
N VAL A 128 28.66 -21.66 -5.22
CA VAL A 128 27.26 -21.29 -4.99
C VAL A 128 26.39 -22.42 -5.52
N ASN A 129 25.81 -23.23 -4.63
CA ASN A 129 24.98 -24.37 -5.01
C ASN A 129 23.52 -24.02 -5.30
N LYS A 130 23.06 -22.84 -4.87
CA LYS A 130 21.69 -22.38 -5.10
C LYS A 130 21.62 -20.85 -5.10
N MET A 131 21.16 -20.29 -6.18
CA MET A 131 20.68 -18.90 -6.20
C MET A 131 19.21 -18.88 -5.82
N VAL A 132 18.86 -18.21 -4.74
CA VAL A 132 17.47 -17.91 -4.40
C VAL A 132 17.19 -16.54 -4.98
N SER A 133 16.24 -16.44 -5.92
CA SER A 133 15.78 -15.16 -6.41
C SER A 133 15.17 -14.38 -5.24
N LEU A 134 15.48 -13.09 -5.17
CA LEU A 134 14.89 -12.16 -4.19
C LEU A 134 13.34 -12.14 -4.25
N ASP A 135 12.78 -12.46 -5.42
CA ASP A 135 11.32 -12.57 -5.61
C ASP A 135 10.71 -13.72 -4.79
N ASN A 136 11.48 -14.78 -4.54
CA ASN A 136 11.04 -15.89 -3.69
C ASN A 136 11.20 -15.61 -2.18
N PHE A 137 11.99 -14.61 -1.82
CA PHE A 137 12.20 -14.23 -0.42
C PHE A 137 11.17 -13.19 0.07
N MET A 138 10.53 -12.47 -0.86
CA MET A 138 9.62 -11.35 -0.58
C MET A 138 8.15 -11.66 -0.87
N GLY A 139 7.81 -12.85 -1.24
CA GLY A 139 6.49 -13.13 -1.79
C GLY A 139 5.80 -14.37 -1.28
N LYS A 140 5.74 -14.58 0.01
CA LYS A 140 4.71 -15.47 0.60
C LYS A 140 4.52 -15.08 2.08
N GLU A 141 3.70 -14.12 2.31
CA GLU A 141 2.83 -14.01 3.47
C GLU A 141 1.40 -13.78 2.99
#